data_4b912289261b11eeb43f9531b6f2f5d0
#
_entry.id   4b912289261b11eeb43f9531b6f2f5d0
#
_cell.length_a   1.000
_cell.length_b   1.000
_cell.length_c   1.000
_cell.angle_alpha   90.00
_cell.angle_beta   90.00
_cell.angle_gamma   90.00
#
_symmetry.space_group_name_H-M   'P 1'
#
loop_
_entity.id
_entity.type
_entity.pdbx_description
1 polymer ?
#
loop_
_entity_poly.entity_id
_entity_poly.type
_entity_poly.pdbx_seq_one_letter_code
_entity_poly.pdbx_strand_id
1 'polypeptide(L)'
;MDAERSSGGGFVAFFRSYTKTWVHAVATAGLTAFGLLTFVNRWFVALALASYLLPPAALYLAHGGDAADVVEGRRGAGAPADESDPDNRVDRHRAKSGPAEPSGGDAEPADEDADSRDAKTIDEDAEPAGEDFGSPGDDAEPQRQWTRTNGPTDADLEAVALTDGGACAVGDGGVVLAEQGGEWTVALADGPAAQGEDLVGVAATDDGAAVWIAGDSGALGRIDADGWQHVDYTAPAGITDNWSGVAVGGSAGEETILLINGSGEVLRGEFGDDGPSWASPVTPGSGSSLSGVELVDAALAYCCDTNDGVFETTDAGRSFAVVGLDGAGGTLTDLAASERDDCLVAADDGVVHRYDGRTWTPDRLFDDELTGIARDGEYAVTCGEDAVFERSVPDADWERRTFENDAFEGVDSRGGRAVAVGEDGVVVSR
;
A
#
# COMPACT_ATOMS: atom_id res chain seq x y z
N MET A 1 -7.14 42.67 15.89
CA MET A 1 -6.75 41.59 16.81
C MET A 1 -6.93 40.28 16.05
N ASP A 2 -6.09 40.08 15.03
CA ASP A 2 -6.11 38.89 14.20
C ASP A 2 -4.66 38.66 13.74
N ALA A 3 -3.89 37.94 14.54
CA ALA A 3 -2.56 37.45 14.16
C ALA A 3 -2.06 36.46 15.24
N GLU A 4 -2.65 35.29 15.32
CA GLU A 4 -2.08 34.14 16.03
C GLU A 4 -2.89 32.88 15.72
N ARG A 5 -2.80 32.40 14.49
CA ARG A 5 -3.14 31.01 14.12
C ARG A 5 -2.50 30.70 12.77
N SER A 6 -1.21 30.47 12.73
CA SER A 6 -0.53 29.91 11.56
C SER A 6 0.93 29.55 11.88
N SER A 7 1.20 28.87 13.00
CA SER A 7 2.56 28.43 13.31
C SER A 7 2.71 26.91 13.59
N GLY A 8 1.64 26.16 13.62
CA GLY A 8 1.69 24.73 13.89
C GLY A 8 2.01 23.91 12.63
N GLY A 9 1.33 24.16 11.52
CA GLY A 9 1.47 23.37 10.30
C GLY A 9 2.87 23.43 9.64
N GLY A 10 3.55 24.57 9.74
CA GLY A 10 4.90 24.75 9.16
C GLY A 10 5.98 23.89 9.84
N PHE A 11 5.89 23.68 11.16
CA PHE A 11 6.89 22.92 11.90
C PHE A 11 6.73 21.39 11.67
N VAL A 12 5.52 20.90 11.62
CA VAL A 12 5.22 19.46 11.37
C VAL A 12 5.67 19.08 9.96
N ALA A 13 5.32 19.87 8.95
CA ALA A 13 5.77 19.64 7.57
C ALA A 13 7.30 19.69 7.45
N PHE A 14 7.96 20.66 8.14
CA PHE A 14 9.42 20.73 8.22
C PHE A 14 10.01 19.48 8.90
N PHE A 15 9.41 19.01 9.98
CA PHE A 15 9.91 17.85 10.73
C PHE A 15 9.77 16.56 9.92
N ARG A 16 8.66 16.34 9.22
CA ARG A 16 8.50 15.22 8.26
C ARG A 16 9.57 15.24 7.16
N SER A 17 9.88 16.41 6.61
CA SER A 17 10.98 16.57 5.64
C SER A 17 12.35 16.33 6.24
N TYR A 18 12.58 16.75 7.49
CA TYR A 18 13.83 16.56 8.21
C TYR A 18 14.13 15.08 8.48
N THR A 19 13.13 14.27 8.82
CA THR A 19 13.32 12.84 9.08
C THR A 19 13.81 12.04 7.87
N LYS A 20 13.56 12.53 6.66
CA LYS A 20 14.07 11.95 5.39
C LYS A 20 15.51 12.39 5.03
N THR A 21 16.22 13.11 5.92
CA THR A 21 17.57 13.63 5.63
C THR A 21 18.66 12.82 6.32
N TRP A 22 19.87 12.79 5.72
CA TRP A 22 21.05 12.16 6.34
C TRP A 22 21.40 12.78 7.71
N VAL A 23 21.01 14.04 7.95
CA VAL A 23 21.21 14.74 9.22
C VAL A 23 20.39 14.09 10.33
N HIS A 24 19.17 13.65 10.03
CA HIS A 24 18.34 12.88 10.96
C HIS A 24 18.99 11.53 11.31
N ALA A 25 19.52 10.81 10.32
CA ALA A 25 20.23 9.54 10.56
C ALA A 25 21.43 9.72 11.49
N VAL A 26 22.22 10.79 11.32
CA VAL A 26 23.33 11.11 12.22
C VAL A 26 22.86 11.51 13.62
N ALA A 27 21.75 12.25 13.72
CA ALA A 27 21.17 12.66 14.99
C ALA A 27 20.65 11.42 15.79
N THR A 28 20.00 10.48 15.10
CA THR A 28 19.52 9.22 15.68
C THR A 28 20.69 8.34 16.12
N ALA A 29 21.73 8.19 15.31
CA ALA A 29 22.95 7.46 15.70
C ALA A 29 23.60 8.07 16.95
N GLY A 30 23.62 9.41 17.05
CA GLY A 30 24.11 10.13 18.23
C GLY A 30 23.24 9.87 19.48
N LEU A 31 21.91 9.87 19.32
CA LEU A 31 20.96 9.54 20.39
C LEU A 31 21.22 8.13 20.93
N THR A 32 21.35 7.15 20.05
CA THR A 32 21.63 5.75 20.40
C THR A 32 22.98 5.59 21.09
N ALA A 33 24.05 6.17 20.53
CA ALA A 33 25.38 6.06 21.09
C ALA A 33 25.49 6.68 22.49
N PHE A 34 24.95 7.89 22.68
CA PHE A 34 24.92 8.54 23.99
C PHE A 34 23.91 7.92 24.92
N GLY A 35 22.79 7.35 24.41
CA GLY A 35 21.81 6.58 25.15
C GLY A 35 22.46 5.38 25.83
N LEU A 36 23.24 4.58 25.11
CA LEU A 36 23.99 3.45 25.68
C LEU A 36 25.00 3.87 26.75
N LEU A 37 25.62 5.05 26.62
CA LEU A 37 26.56 5.58 27.60
C LEU A 37 25.87 6.07 28.90
N THR A 38 24.55 6.16 28.95
CA THR A 38 23.81 6.53 30.17
C THR A 38 24.01 5.52 31.31
N PHE A 39 24.27 4.25 30.97
CA PHE A 39 24.62 3.23 31.94
C PHE A 39 25.96 3.50 32.66
N VAL A 40 26.84 4.28 32.02
CA VAL A 40 28.15 4.67 32.61
C VAL A 40 28.02 5.96 33.42
N ASN A 41 27.26 6.93 32.92
CA ASN A 41 27.05 8.21 33.60
C ASN A 41 25.76 8.88 33.13
N ARG A 42 24.87 9.21 34.07
CA ARG A 42 23.57 9.84 33.81
C ARG A 42 23.63 11.17 33.05
N TRP A 43 24.79 11.86 33.01
CA TRP A 43 24.94 13.09 32.24
C TRP A 43 24.89 12.87 30.72
N PHE A 44 25.10 11.64 30.24
CA PHE A 44 24.95 11.30 28.83
C PHE A 44 23.50 11.38 28.34
N VAL A 45 22.49 11.32 29.22
CA VAL A 45 21.08 11.62 28.88
C VAL A 45 20.96 13.01 28.23
N ALA A 46 21.61 14.02 28.83
CA ALA A 46 21.54 15.38 28.30
C ALA A 46 22.21 15.49 26.92
N LEU A 47 23.30 14.73 26.69
CA LEU A 47 23.97 14.69 25.39
C LEU A 47 23.16 13.93 24.35
N ALA A 48 22.51 12.84 24.72
CA ALA A 48 21.62 12.07 23.85
C ALA A 48 20.46 12.95 23.36
N LEU A 49 19.74 13.59 24.28
CA LEU A 49 18.65 14.52 23.93
C LEU A 49 19.15 15.72 23.10
N ALA A 50 20.32 16.27 23.42
CA ALA A 50 20.87 17.38 22.67
C ALA A 50 21.25 16.99 21.23
N SER A 51 21.80 15.78 21.02
CA SER A 51 22.16 15.29 19.69
C SER A 51 20.98 15.11 18.77
N TYR A 52 19.81 14.82 19.32
CA TYR A 52 18.59 14.63 18.56
C TYR A 52 17.76 15.91 18.37
N LEU A 53 17.63 16.74 19.43
CA LEU A 53 16.79 17.95 19.40
C LEU A 53 17.46 19.18 18.77
N LEU A 54 18.80 19.31 18.89
CA LEU A 54 19.49 20.50 18.37
C LEU A 54 19.57 20.57 16.84
N PRO A 55 19.81 19.48 16.09
CA PRO A 55 19.88 19.55 14.62
C PRO A 55 18.59 20.06 13.95
N PRO A 56 17.38 19.52 14.22
CA PRO A 56 16.16 20.02 13.61
C PRO A 56 15.84 21.47 14.05
N ALA A 57 16.07 21.80 15.31
CA ALA A 57 15.84 23.16 15.79
C ALA A 57 16.79 24.18 15.13
N ALA A 58 18.05 23.83 14.97
CA ALA A 58 19.04 24.69 14.31
C ALA A 58 18.74 24.85 12.81
N LEU A 59 18.34 23.79 12.12
CA LEU A 59 17.96 23.83 10.71
C LEU A 59 16.66 24.64 10.51
N TYR A 60 15.66 24.45 11.35
CA TYR A 60 14.42 25.24 11.30
C TYR A 60 14.67 26.74 11.48
N LEU A 61 15.52 27.12 12.44
CA LEU A 61 15.90 28.51 12.66
C LEU A 61 16.76 29.09 11.54
N ALA A 62 17.61 28.28 10.92
CA ALA A 62 18.49 28.71 9.84
C ALA A 62 17.76 28.93 8.51
N HIS A 63 16.69 28.17 8.26
CA HIS A 63 15.95 28.22 6.99
C HIS A 63 14.61 28.98 7.10
N GLY A 64 14.33 29.62 8.21
CA GLY A 64 13.15 30.52 8.37
C GLY A 64 11.80 29.81 8.32
N GLY A 65 11.75 28.46 8.43
CA GLY A 65 10.51 27.71 8.47
C GLY A 65 9.99 27.22 7.09
N ASP A 66 10.75 27.41 6.00
CA ASP A 66 10.38 26.90 4.69
C ASP A 66 10.99 25.50 4.44
N ALA A 67 10.12 24.54 4.16
CA ALA A 67 10.48 23.13 3.93
C ALA A 67 11.21 22.92 2.57
N ALA A 68 11.00 23.79 1.59
CA ALA A 68 11.53 23.65 0.22
C ALA A 68 13.06 23.76 0.12
N ASP A 69 13.71 24.47 1.05
CA ASP A 69 15.18 24.72 0.97
C ASP A 69 16.05 23.58 1.51
N VAL A 70 15.49 22.60 2.20
CA VAL A 70 16.24 21.49 2.80
C VAL A 70 16.63 20.45 1.75
N VAL A 71 15.85 20.32 0.67
CA VAL A 71 16.08 19.35 -0.42
C VAL A 71 17.10 19.87 -1.44
N GLU A 72 17.23 21.18 -1.61
CA GLU A 72 18.11 21.80 -2.61
C GLU A 72 19.60 21.84 -2.19
N GLY A 73 19.91 21.64 -0.93
CA GLY A 73 21.29 21.55 -0.40
C GLY A 73 22.10 20.34 -0.92
N ARG A 74 21.49 19.43 -1.66
CA ARG A 74 22.13 18.20 -2.17
C ARG A 74 22.87 18.37 -3.50
N ARG A 75 22.79 19.54 -4.17
CA ARG A 75 23.45 19.80 -5.47
C ARG A 75 24.74 20.62 -5.42
N GLY A 76 25.23 20.99 -4.24
CA GLY A 76 26.32 21.95 -4.07
C GLY A 76 27.64 21.48 -3.44
N ALA A 77 27.81 20.18 -3.11
CA ALA A 77 29.10 19.69 -2.59
C ALA A 77 29.94 19.09 -3.71
N GLY A 78 30.61 19.94 -4.46
CA GLY A 78 31.62 19.57 -5.45
C GLY A 78 32.78 18.86 -4.79
N ALA A 79 33.26 17.80 -5.41
CA ALA A 79 34.51 17.11 -5.07
C ALA A 79 35.70 18.04 -5.21
N PRO A 80 36.76 17.88 -4.39
CA PRO A 80 37.96 18.68 -4.54
C PRO A 80 38.72 18.29 -5.80
N ALA A 81 39.14 19.33 -6.53
CA ALA A 81 40.04 19.22 -7.68
C ALA A 81 41.40 18.74 -7.19
N ASP A 82 41.93 17.72 -7.84
CA ASP A 82 43.37 17.40 -7.78
C ASP A 82 44.00 17.85 -9.09
N GLU A 83 44.97 18.78 -8.93
CA GLU A 83 45.83 19.29 -9.99
C GLU A 83 46.98 18.32 -10.24
N SER A 84 47.19 17.92 -11.48
CA SER A 84 48.51 17.90 -12.13
C SER A 84 48.46 17.31 -13.55
N ASP A 85 48.68 18.07 -14.43
CA ASP A 85 49.35 18.41 -15.68
C ASP A 85 50.21 17.32 -16.36
N PRO A 86 50.71 17.58 -17.58
CA PRO A 86 50.14 17.09 -18.86
C PRO A 86 51.13 16.13 -19.60
N ASP A 87 50.76 15.84 -20.81
CA ASP A 87 51.50 15.18 -21.89
C ASP A 87 51.32 13.64 -22.08
N ASN A 88 50.46 13.32 -23.01
CA ASN A 88 50.93 12.55 -24.16
C ASN A 88 49.92 12.54 -25.36
N ARG A 89 50.29 13.29 -26.39
CA ARG A 89 49.76 13.16 -27.76
C ARG A 89 50.31 11.87 -28.35
N VAL A 90 49.49 11.02 -28.91
CA VAL A 90 49.76 10.31 -30.15
C VAL A 90 48.50 10.09 -30.96
N ASP A 91 48.57 10.58 -32.15
CA ASP A 91 47.72 10.56 -33.34
C ASP A 91 47.35 9.16 -33.89
N ARG A 92 46.33 9.24 -34.74
CA ARG A 92 46.00 8.39 -35.92
C ARG A 92 45.15 7.14 -35.66
N HIS A 93 44.13 6.83 -36.40
CA HIS A 93 43.76 7.08 -37.81
C HIS A 93 42.25 6.85 -38.00
N ARG A 94 41.61 7.74 -38.62
CA ARG A 94 40.73 7.84 -39.76
C ARG A 94 40.64 6.60 -40.65
N ALA A 95 39.44 6.00 -40.80
CA ALA A 95 38.98 5.43 -42.05
C ALA A 95 37.46 5.58 -42.22
N LYS A 96 37.12 6.29 -43.27
CA LYS A 96 35.81 6.40 -43.89
C LYS A 96 35.50 5.13 -44.66
N SER A 97 34.24 4.73 -44.76
CA SER A 97 33.55 4.48 -46.03
C SER A 97 32.09 4.08 -45.77
N GLY A 98 31.18 4.86 -46.31
CA GLY A 98 29.83 4.42 -46.70
C GLY A 98 29.85 4.05 -48.20
N PRO A 99 28.72 4.08 -48.94
CA PRO A 99 27.48 3.36 -48.76
C PRO A 99 27.18 2.48 -50.03
N ALA A 100 26.22 1.59 -49.97
CA ALA A 100 25.66 1.01 -51.19
C ALA A 100 24.21 0.50 -50.97
N GLU A 101 23.27 1.20 -51.50
CA GLU A 101 22.08 0.66 -52.19
C GLU A 101 22.43 0.52 -53.69
N PRO A 102 21.62 -0.06 -54.60
CA PRO A 102 20.23 -0.53 -54.59
C PRO A 102 19.97 -1.81 -55.42
N SER A 103 18.76 -2.23 -55.51
CA SER A 103 18.02 -2.74 -56.68
C SER A 103 16.97 -3.75 -56.24
N GLY A 104 15.69 -3.64 -56.49
CA GLY A 104 15.01 -3.28 -57.74
C GLY A 104 14.30 -4.52 -58.23
N GLY A 105 12.98 -4.52 -58.30
CA GLY A 105 12.22 -5.64 -58.82
C GLY A 105 10.72 -5.42 -58.74
N ASP A 106 10.22 -4.65 -59.70
CA ASP A 106 8.83 -4.45 -60.05
C ASP A 106 8.08 -5.73 -60.41
N ALA A 107 6.79 -5.77 -60.15
CA ALA A 107 5.74 -6.26 -61.04
C ALA A 107 4.34 -6.10 -60.42
N GLU A 108 3.61 -5.11 -60.85
CA GLU A 108 2.16 -5.12 -61.12
C GLU A 108 1.97 -5.53 -62.60
N PRO A 109 0.73 -5.65 -63.17
CA PRO A 109 -0.65 -5.74 -62.67
C PRO A 109 -1.50 -6.82 -63.44
N ALA A 110 -2.79 -6.92 -63.14
CA ALA A 110 -3.93 -7.20 -64.03
C ALA A 110 -5.21 -7.30 -63.19
N ASP A 111 -6.08 -6.39 -63.29
CA ASP A 111 -7.25 -6.01 -64.07
C ASP A 111 -8.17 -7.18 -64.48
N GLU A 112 -9.42 -6.92 -64.35
CA GLU A 112 -10.65 -7.08 -65.13
C GLU A 112 -11.75 -7.72 -64.29
N ASP A 113 -12.83 -7.07 -64.14
CA ASP A 113 -13.93 -6.44 -64.84
C ASP A 113 -15.26 -7.12 -64.59
N ALA A 114 -16.23 -6.25 -64.42
CA ALA A 114 -17.59 -6.21 -64.96
C ALA A 114 -18.66 -7.05 -64.26
N ASP A 115 -19.66 -6.44 -63.90
CA ASP A 115 -20.78 -5.73 -64.50
C ASP A 115 -22.14 -6.38 -64.14
N SER A 116 -23.04 -5.57 -63.89
CA SER A 116 -24.42 -5.36 -64.30
C SER A 116 -25.53 -5.63 -63.33
N ARG A 117 -26.13 -4.51 -62.97
CA ARG A 117 -27.57 -4.15 -63.14
C ARG A 117 -28.65 -5.15 -62.69
N ASP A 118 -29.52 -4.71 -61.79
CA ASP A 118 -30.82 -4.17 -62.23
C ASP A 118 -31.57 -3.48 -61.06
N ALA A 119 -32.04 -2.32 -61.38
CA ALA A 119 -32.98 -1.51 -60.64
C ALA A 119 -34.42 -2.08 -60.78
N LYS A 120 -35.18 -2.07 -59.70
CA LYS A 120 -36.65 -2.01 -59.80
C LYS A 120 -37.25 -1.18 -58.68
N THR A 121 -37.68 0.01 -59.06
CA THR A 121 -38.56 0.92 -58.37
C THR A 121 -40.00 0.39 -58.27
N ILE A 122 -40.76 1.03 -57.36
CA ILE A 122 -42.25 1.14 -57.22
C ILE A 122 -42.80 0.13 -56.17
N ASP A 123 -43.52 0.54 -55.10
CA ASP A 123 -44.63 1.48 -54.92
C ASP A 123 -44.82 1.90 -53.48
N GLU A 124 -45.40 3.08 -53.32
CA GLU A 124 -45.92 3.71 -52.11
C GLU A 124 -47.13 2.95 -51.48
N ASP A 125 -47.33 3.33 -50.21
CA ASP A 125 -48.55 3.12 -49.42
C ASP A 125 -48.75 1.78 -48.68
N ALA A 126 -48.29 1.82 -47.40
CA ALA A 126 -49.07 1.33 -46.26
C ALA A 126 -48.40 1.70 -44.94
N GLU A 127 -48.97 2.61 -44.16
CA GLU A 127 -48.73 2.66 -42.74
C GLU A 127 -49.23 1.38 -42.09
N PRO A 128 -48.45 0.74 -41.21
CA PRO A 128 -49.01 0.06 -40.10
C PRO A 128 -48.45 0.62 -38.76
N ALA A 129 -49.37 0.87 -37.88
CA ALA A 129 -49.37 0.81 -36.45
C ALA A 129 -47.99 0.74 -35.77
N GLY A 130 -47.73 1.74 -34.91
CA GLY A 130 -46.64 1.77 -33.97
C GLY A 130 -46.56 0.50 -33.13
N GLU A 131 -45.55 -0.30 -33.37
CA GLU A 131 -44.99 -1.18 -32.35
C GLU A 131 -43.94 -0.37 -31.60
N ASP A 132 -44.31 -0.06 -30.38
CA ASP A 132 -43.44 0.45 -29.33
C ASP A 132 -42.33 -0.58 -29.10
N PHE A 133 -41.23 -0.45 -29.84
CA PHE A 133 -39.99 -1.11 -29.46
C PHE A 133 -39.51 -0.37 -28.23
N GLY A 134 -39.93 -0.89 -27.07
CA GLY A 134 -39.34 -0.55 -25.79
C GLY A 134 -37.82 -0.53 -25.95
N SER A 135 -37.24 0.59 -25.65
CA SER A 135 -35.79 0.73 -25.44
C SER A 135 -35.31 -0.47 -24.63
N PRO A 136 -34.18 -1.10 -25.01
CA PRO A 136 -33.56 -2.07 -24.11
C PRO A 136 -33.35 -1.33 -22.79
N GLY A 137 -33.99 -1.85 -21.74
CA GLY A 137 -33.87 -1.29 -20.43
C GLY A 137 -32.39 -1.11 -20.11
N ASP A 138 -32.05 0.07 -19.63
CA ASP A 138 -30.89 0.30 -18.78
C ASP A 138 -31.04 -0.62 -17.55
N ASP A 139 -30.66 -1.88 -17.71
CA ASP A 139 -30.26 -2.76 -16.60
C ASP A 139 -28.78 -2.42 -16.25
N ALA A 140 -28.46 -1.13 -16.17
CA ALA A 140 -27.28 -0.68 -15.47
C ALA A 140 -27.54 -1.01 -13.98
N GLU A 141 -26.85 -2.00 -13.47
CA GLU A 141 -26.76 -2.21 -12.02
C GLU A 141 -26.52 -0.86 -11.37
N PRO A 142 -27.24 -0.52 -10.28
CA PRO A 142 -27.04 0.76 -9.62
C PRO A 142 -25.57 0.84 -9.25
N GLN A 143 -24.82 1.75 -9.88
CA GLN A 143 -23.44 2.00 -9.51
C GLN A 143 -23.43 2.31 -8.03
N ARG A 144 -22.85 1.42 -7.23
CA ARG A 144 -22.68 1.64 -5.80
C ARG A 144 -21.81 2.87 -5.64
N GLN A 145 -22.33 3.89 -4.97
CA GLN A 145 -21.63 5.15 -4.75
C GLN A 145 -20.91 5.09 -3.42
N TRP A 146 -19.68 5.55 -3.40
CA TRP A 146 -18.94 5.76 -2.18
C TRP A 146 -19.64 6.78 -1.28
N THR A 147 -19.80 6.44 -0.01
CA THR A 147 -20.48 7.26 1.00
C THR A 147 -19.55 7.41 2.19
N ARG A 148 -19.33 8.66 2.62
CA ARG A 148 -18.58 8.99 3.82
C ARG A 148 -19.43 8.78 5.06
N THR A 149 -18.85 8.11 6.06
CA THR A 149 -19.38 7.98 7.41
C THR A 149 -18.26 8.35 8.38
N ASN A 150 -18.54 9.12 9.41
CA ASN A 150 -17.55 9.34 10.46
C ASN A 150 -17.62 8.18 11.45
N GLY A 151 -16.47 7.63 11.81
CA GLY A 151 -16.33 6.68 12.90
C GLY A 151 -16.72 7.28 14.26
N PRO A 152 -16.92 6.45 15.29
CA PRO A 152 -17.19 6.91 16.65
C PRO A 152 -15.92 7.34 17.41
N THR A 153 -14.84 7.66 16.70
CA THR A 153 -13.53 8.05 17.26
C THR A 153 -12.91 9.15 16.42
N ASP A 154 -12.01 9.92 17.02
CA ASP A 154 -11.13 10.88 16.33
C ASP A 154 -9.69 10.31 16.20
N ALA A 155 -9.46 9.02 16.55
CA ALA A 155 -8.18 8.36 16.36
C ALA A 155 -7.97 8.04 14.88
N ASP A 156 -6.73 8.08 14.43
CA ASP A 156 -6.37 7.66 13.08
C ASP A 156 -6.58 6.14 12.95
N LEU A 157 -7.22 5.73 11.85
CA LEU A 157 -7.51 4.34 11.53
C LEU A 157 -6.54 3.86 10.46
N GLU A 158 -5.74 2.85 10.80
CA GLU A 158 -4.63 2.36 9.98
C GLU A 158 -5.05 1.26 9.00
N ALA A 159 -6.00 0.39 9.41
CA ALA A 159 -6.40 -0.75 8.59
C ALA A 159 -7.87 -1.14 8.81
N VAL A 160 -8.45 -1.80 7.81
CA VAL A 160 -9.82 -2.31 7.84
C VAL A 160 -9.90 -3.70 7.23
N ALA A 161 -10.76 -4.57 7.78
CA ALA A 161 -11.10 -5.87 7.20
C ALA A 161 -12.61 -6.08 7.18
N LEU A 162 -13.13 -6.58 6.05
CA LEU A 162 -14.53 -6.91 5.87
C LEU A 162 -14.84 -8.32 6.38
N THR A 163 -15.92 -8.45 7.15
CA THR A 163 -16.43 -9.72 7.67
C THR A 163 -17.71 -10.15 6.92
N ASP A 164 -18.25 -11.32 7.22
CA ASP A 164 -19.50 -11.80 6.59
C ASP A 164 -20.70 -10.88 6.90
N GLY A 165 -20.71 -10.20 8.03
CA GLY A 165 -21.83 -9.36 8.49
C GLY A 165 -21.51 -7.89 8.72
N GLY A 166 -20.27 -7.43 8.46
CA GLY A 166 -19.85 -6.07 8.77
C GLY A 166 -18.40 -5.78 8.40
N ALA A 167 -17.72 -5.02 9.24
CA ALA A 167 -16.31 -4.69 9.09
C ALA A 167 -15.65 -4.48 10.47
N CYS A 168 -14.33 -4.62 10.51
CA CYS A 168 -13.49 -4.29 11.65
C CYS A 168 -12.41 -3.30 11.19
N ALA A 169 -12.24 -2.18 11.88
CA ALA A 169 -11.16 -1.23 11.65
C ALA A 169 -10.32 -1.07 12.92
N VAL A 170 -9.02 -0.82 12.74
CA VAL A 170 -8.06 -0.68 13.84
C VAL A 170 -7.22 0.56 13.63
N GLY A 171 -6.64 1.11 14.71
CA GLY A 171 -5.82 2.30 14.63
C GLY A 171 -5.12 2.68 15.92
N ASP A 172 -4.78 3.96 16.01
CA ASP A 172 -4.00 4.57 17.07
C ASP A 172 -4.59 4.33 18.46
N GLY A 173 -3.70 4.18 19.44
CA GLY A 173 -4.07 3.95 20.84
C GLY A 173 -4.78 2.63 21.09
N GLY A 174 -4.69 1.68 20.15
CA GLY A 174 -5.33 0.37 20.26
C GLY A 174 -6.83 0.39 20.00
N VAL A 175 -7.34 1.41 19.33
CA VAL A 175 -8.77 1.47 18.99
C VAL A 175 -9.15 0.35 18.03
N VAL A 176 -10.26 -0.32 18.30
CA VAL A 176 -10.88 -1.28 17.40
C VAL A 176 -12.33 -0.89 17.22
N LEU A 177 -12.70 -0.65 15.99
CA LEU A 177 -14.09 -0.38 15.60
C LEU A 177 -14.72 -1.60 14.98
N ALA A 178 -15.98 -1.81 15.28
CA ALA A 178 -16.82 -2.84 14.69
C ALA A 178 -18.02 -2.22 13.99
N GLU A 179 -18.30 -2.67 12.77
CA GLU A 179 -19.48 -2.25 12.03
C GLU A 179 -20.45 -3.40 11.93
N GLN A 180 -21.73 -3.12 12.24
CA GLN A 180 -22.85 -4.03 12.04
C GLN A 180 -24.04 -3.26 11.47
N GLY A 181 -24.54 -3.72 10.33
CA GLY A 181 -25.71 -3.12 9.71
C GLY A 181 -25.56 -1.65 9.31
N GLY A 182 -24.36 -1.19 9.05
CA GLY A 182 -24.04 0.19 8.67
C GLY A 182 -23.75 1.11 9.86
N GLU A 183 -23.74 0.60 11.08
CA GLU A 183 -23.42 1.38 12.29
C GLU A 183 -22.05 0.96 12.87
N TRP A 184 -21.15 1.92 13.02
CA TRP A 184 -19.82 1.74 13.62
C TRP A 184 -19.85 2.00 15.13
N THR A 185 -19.23 1.11 15.88
CA THR A 185 -19.11 1.21 17.36
C THR A 185 -17.70 0.85 17.79
N VAL A 186 -17.27 1.38 18.95
CA VAL A 186 -15.98 1.01 19.54
C VAL A 186 -16.11 -0.38 20.19
N ALA A 187 -15.41 -1.38 19.64
CA ALA A 187 -15.35 -2.73 20.19
C ALA A 187 -14.27 -2.85 21.29
N LEU A 188 -13.08 -2.26 21.05
CA LEU A 188 -12.02 -2.14 22.04
C LEU A 188 -11.50 -0.70 22.03
N ALA A 189 -11.16 -0.16 23.19
CA ALA A 189 -10.65 1.20 23.34
C ALA A 189 -9.13 1.26 23.54
N ASP A 190 -8.51 0.17 24.05
CA ASP A 190 -7.13 0.14 24.51
C ASP A 190 -6.36 -1.09 23.96
N GLY A 191 -6.83 -1.73 22.89
CA GLY A 191 -6.20 -2.88 22.24
C GLY A 191 -6.28 -4.22 22.97
N PRO A 192 -5.62 -5.26 22.43
CA PRO A 192 -5.74 -6.63 22.91
C PRO A 192 -5.34 -6.81 24.37
N ALA A 193 -4.20 -6.27 24.78
CA ALA A 193 -3.68 -6.36 26.15
C ALA A 193 -4.08 -5.18 27.04
N ALA A 194 -4.99 -4.31 26.57
CA ALA A 194 -5.41 -3.06 27.22
C ALA A 194 -4.21 -2.16 27.58
N GLN A 195 -3.24 -2.05 26.66
CA GLN A 195 -2.03 -1.24 26.83
C GLN A 195 -2.03 0.03 25.98
N GLY A 196 -3.01 0.18 25.06
CA GLY A 196 -3.12 1.33 24.17
C GLY A 196 -1.99 1.39 23.13
N GLU A 197 -1.45 0.23 22.74
CA GLU A 197 -0.47 0.14 21.66
C GLU A 197 -1.17 0.30 20.31
N ASP A 198 -0.54 1.01 19.36
CA ASP A 198 -1.11 1.25 18.05
C ASP A 198 -1.29 -0.06 17.29
N LEU A 199 -2.44 -0.18 16.61
CA LEU A 199 -2.80 -1.34 15.80
C LEU A 199 -2.74 -0.96 14.32
N VAL A 200 -1.90 -1.66 13.55
CA VAL A 200 -1.62 -1.35 12.14
C VAL A 200 -2.05 -2.44 11.17
N GLY A 201 -2.48 -3.59 11.67
CA GLY A 201 -2.91 -4.72 10.83
C GLY A 201 -4.20 -5.34 11.31
N VAL A 202 -5.08 -5.68 10.37
CA VAL A 202 -6.31 -6.42 10.61
C VAL A 202 -6.62 -7.32 9.42
N ALA A 203 -7.00 -8.57 9.68
CA ALA A 203 -7.40 -9.51 8.64
C ALA A 203 -8.53 -10.40 9.11
N ALA A 204 -9.51 -10.69 8.23
CA ALA A 204 -10.62 -11.57 8.51
C ALA A 204 -10.37 -12.98 7.96
N THR A 205 -10.96 -13.99 8.59
CA THR A 205 -10.99 -15.36 8.07
C THR A 205 -11.77 -15.47 6.75
N ASP A 206 -11.53 -16.54 5.98
CA ASP A 206 -12.21 -16.75 4.68
C ASP A 206 -13.75 -16.78 4.80
N ASP A 207 -14.25 -17.26 5.92
CA ASP A 207 -15.69 -17.24 6.24
C ASP A 207 -16.17 -15.94 6.89
N GLY A 208 -15.25 -14.98 7.15
CA GLY A 208 -15.57 -13.71 7.78
C GLY A 208 -16.07 -13.80 9.22
N ALA A 209 -15.93 -14.96 9.87
CA ALA A 209 -16.46 -15.22 11.20
C ALA A 209 -15.50 -14.82 12.34
N ALA A 210 -14.21 -14.62 12.04
CA ALA A 210 -13.24 -14.13 12.99
C ALA A 210 -12.28 -13.13 12.34
N VAL A 211 -11.69 -12.28 13.17
CA VAL A 211 -10.73 -11.23 12.77
C VAL A 211 -9.50 -11.32 13.67
N TRP A 212 -8.31 -11.20 13.07
CA TRP A 212 -7.06 -11.03 13.78
C TRP A 212 -6.59 -9.59 13.66
N ILE A 213 -6.09 -9.02 14.77
CA ILE A 213 -5.58 -7.65 14.87
C ILE A 213 -4.16 -7.69 15.41
N ALA A 214 -3.27 -6.88 14.85
CA ALA A 214 -1.85 -6.85 15.20
C ALA A 214 -1.29 -5.42 15.22
N GLY A 215 -0.25 -5.18 16.03
CA GLY A 215 0.34 -3.85 16.14
C GLY A 215 1.62 -3.80 16.95
N ASP A 216 1.86 -2.64 17.55
CA ASP A 216 3.08 -2.33 18.27
C ASP A 216 3.28 -3.19 19.52
N SER A 217 4.55 -3.30 19.96
CA SER A 217 4.94 -4.05 21.18
C SER A 217 4.49 -5.51 21.18
N GLY A 218 4.30 -6.12 20.01
CA GLY A 218 3.83 -7.49 19.85
C GLY A 218 2.33 -7.65 20.12
N ALA A 219 1.55 -6.57 20.10
CA ALA A 219 0.11 -6.61 20.27
C ALA A 219 -0.51 -7.56 19.23
N LEU A 220 -1.32 -8.49 19.71
CA LEU A 220 -2.03 -9.47 18.89
C LEU A 220 -3.33 -9.88 19.57
N GLY A 221 -4.41 -9.84 18.84
CA GLY A 221 -5.72 -10.26 19.32
C GLY A 221 -6.52 -10.99 18.27
N ARG A 222 -7.47 -11.81 18.71
CA ARG A 222 -8.48 -12.45 17.87
C ARG A 222 -9.87 -12.04 18.37
N ILE A 223 -10.73 -11.71 17.44
CA ILE A 223 -12.10 -11.24 17.70
C ILE A 223 -13.07 -12.12 16.94
N ASP A 224 -14.06 -12.71 17.60
CA ASP A 224 -15.17 -13.35 16.92
C ASP A 224 -16.12 -12.28 16.38
N ALA A 225 -16.39 -12.28 15.07
CA ALA A 225 -17.26 -11.29 14.42
C ALA A 225 -18.73 -11.40 14.88
N ASP A 226 -19.17 -12.57 15.36
CA ASP A 226 -20.47 -12.75 15.99
C ASP A 226 -20.41 -12.34 17.47
N GLY A 227 -20.72 -11.08 17.74
CA GLY A 227 -20.75 -10.51 19.10
C GLY A 227 -19.47 -9.86 19.57
N TRP A 228 -18.45 -9.74 18.73
CA TRP A 228 -17.21 -8.99 18.94
C TRP A 228 -16.47 -9.38 20.23
N GLN A 229 -16.41 -10.69 20.51
CA GLN A 229 -15.69 -11.22 21.67
C GLN A 229 -14.20 -11.32 21.34
N HIS A 230 -13.40 -10.67 22.16
CA HIS A 230 -11.96 -10.56 22.02
C HIS A 230 -11.21 -11.55 22.90
N VAL A 231 -10.11 -12.10 22.37
CA VAL A 231 -9.12 -12.88 23.10
C VAL A 231 -7.73 -12.30 22.82
N ASP A 232 -6.98 -12.06 23.89
CA ASP A 232 -5.62 -11.53 23.85
C ASP A 232 -4.59 -12.65 23.58
N TYR A 233 -3.74 -12.44 22.56
CA TYR A 233 -2.62 -13.29 22.18
C TYR A 233 -1.32 -12.50 22.06
N THR A 234 -1.22 -11.34 22.69
CA THR A 234 -0.03 -10.46 22.70
C THR A 234 1.25 -11.23 22.99
N ALA A 235 2.34 -10.85 22.35
CA ALA A 235 3.65 -11.49 22.38
C ALA A 235 3.65 -12.97 21.90
N PRO A 236 3.17 -13.22 20.65
CA PRO A 236 3.19 -14.57 20.06
C PRO A 236 4.61 -15.12 20.00
N ALA A 237 4.81 -16.39 20.37
CA ALA A 237 6.11 -17.02 20.53
C ALA A 237 7.07 -16.30 21.50
N GLY A 238 6.60 -15.36 22.32
CA GLY A 238 7.40 -14.49 23.18
C GLY A 238 8.05 -13.31 22.45
N ILE A 239 7.62 -13.01 21.22
CA ILE A 239 8.10 -11.89 20.41
C ILE A 239 7.27 -10.64 20.76
N THR A 240 7.97 -9.53 21.01
CA THR A 240 7.38 -8.22 21.34
C THR A 240 7.80 -7.14 20.36
N ASP A 241 8.23 -7.55 19.16
CA ASP A 241 8.54 -6.62 18.08
C ASP A 241 7.24 -6.01 17.54
N ASN A 242 7.33 -4.84 16.92
CA ASN A 242 6.19 -4.22 16.25
C ASN A 242 5.84 -5.03 15.00
N TRP A 243 4.58 -5.44 14.92
CA TRP A 243 4.02 -6.01 13.70
C TRP A 243 3.66 -4.90 12.72
N SER A 244 4.03 -5.05 11.46
CA SER A 244 3.66 -4.13 10.37
C SER A 244 2.47 -4.62 9.56
N GLY A 245 1.97 -5.83 9.84
CA GLY A 245 0.79 -6.37 9.17
C GLY A 245 0.46 -7.78 9.62
N VAL A 246 -0.76 -8.21 9.29
CA VAL A 246 -1.27 -9.56 9.55
C VAL A 246 -2.09 -10.03 8.36
N ALA A 247 -1.92 -11.29 7.95
CA ALA A 247 -2.79 -11.96 7.00
C ALA A 247 -3.32 -13.26 7.61
N VAL A 248 -4.56 -13.60 7.25
CA VAL A 248 -5.25 -14.78 7.78
C VAL A 248 -5.94 -15.53 6.64
N GLY A 249 -5.79 -16.84 6.61
CA GLY A 249 -6.49 -17.73 5.70
C GLY A 249 -7.09 -18.91 6.45
N GLY A 250 -8.11 -19.51 5.87
CA GLY A 250 -8.89 -20.58 6.50
C GLY A 250 -10.13 -20.07 7.22
N SER A 251 -10.95 -21.00 7.71
CA SER A 251 -12.18 -20.68 8.44
C SER A 251 -11.90 -20.49 9.92
N ALA A 252 -12.81 -19.78 10.62
CA ALA A 252 -12.74 -19.59 12.05
C ALA A 252 -12.62 -20.92 12.82
N GLY A 253 -11.53 -21.05 13.59
CA GLY A 253 -11.18 -22.27 14.32
C GLY A 253 -10.10 -23.13 13.65
N GLU A 254 -9.75 -22.86 12.40
CA GLU A 254 -8.71 -23.56 11.61
C GLU A 254 -7.88 -22.55 10.78
N GLU A 255 -7.47 -21.45 11.43
CA GLU A 255 -6.77 -20.34 10.76
C GLU A 255 -5.27 -20.63 10.57
N THR A 256 -4.73 -20.21 9.43
CA THR A 256 -3.31 -19.92 9.23
C THR A 256 -3.11 -18.40 9.38
N ILE A 257 -2.15 -18.00 10.19
CA ILE A 257 -1.84 -16.59 10.47
C ILE A 257 -0.42 -16.30 10.01
N LEU A 258 -0.22 -15.22 9.28
CA LEU A 258 1.10 -14.67 8.98
C LEU A 258 1.20 -13.27 9.57
N LEU A 259 2.21 -13.05 10.41
CA LEU A 259 2.55 -11.74 10.96
C LEU A 259 3.86 -11.28 10.32
N ILE A 260 3.93 -10.04 9.90
CA ILE A 260 5.14 -9.43 9.31
C ILE A 260 5.67 -8.30 10.20
N ASN A 261 6.97 -8.02 10.12
CA ASN A 261 7.60 -7.00 10.94
C ASN A 261 8.65 -6.16 10.20
N GLY A 262 9.08 -5.08 10.87
CA GLY A 262 10.11 -4.16 10.37
C GLY A 262 11.52 -4.76 10.28
N SER A 263 11.76 -5.94 10.82
CA SER A 263 13.02 -6.69 10.70
C SER A 263 13.06 -7.61 9.46
N GLY A 264 11.99 -7.59 8.65
CA GLY A 264 11.87 -8.42 7.44
C GLY A 264 11.54 -9.87 7.74
N GLU A 265 10.89 -10.16 8.84
CA GLU A 265 10.55 -11.52 9.28
C GLU A 265 9.04 -11.77 9.13
N VAL A 266 8.71 -13.00 8.78
CA VAL A 266 7.35 -13.54 8.80
C VAL A 266 7.25 -14.55 9.93
N LEU A 267 6.37 -14.32 10.91
CA LEU A 267 6.00 -15.29 11.94
C LEU A 267 4.71 -16.01 11.52
N ARG A 268 4.79 -17.32 11.39
CA ARG A 268 3.66 -18.15 11.02
C ARG A 268 3.00 -18.76 12.25
N GLY A 269 1.66 -18.65 12.31
CA GLY A 269 0.80 -19.31 13.30
C GLY A 269 -0.21 -20.27 12.66
N GLU A 270 -0.64 -21.25 13.43
CA GLU A 270 -1.80 -22.11 13.17
C GLU A 270 -2.72 -22.05 14.39
N PHE A 271 -3.99 -21.76 14.17
CA PHE A 271 -5.00 -21.73 15.23
C PHE A 271 -5.85 -23.00 15.17
N GLY A 272 -6.13 -23.58 16.32
CA GLY A 272 -6.94 -24.77 16.47
C GLY A 272 -7.58 -24.86 17.85
N ASP A 273 -8.10 -26.04 18.20
CA ASP A 273 -8.86 -26.27 19.46
C ASP A 273 -8.12 -25.84 20.73
N ASP A 274 -6.80 -25.91 20.76
CA ASP A 274 -5.95 -25.55 21.91
C ASP A 274 -5.43 -24.08 21.84
N GLY A 275 -5.91 -23.29 20.87
CA GLY A 275 -5.43 -21.94 20.57
C GLY A 275 -4.28 -21.88 19.55
N PRO A 276 -3.61 -20.72 19.38
CA PRO A 276 -2.58 -20.56 18.37
C PRO A 276 -1.27 -21.29 18.74
N SER A 277 -0.65 -21.90 17.74
CA SER A 277 0.71 -22.44 17.81
C SER A 277 1.60 -21.74 16.81
N TRP A 278 2.82 -21.39 17.20
CA TRP A 278 3.73 -20.54 16.42
C TRP A 278 4.97 -21.30 15.95
N ALA A 279 5.35 -21.07 14.71
CA ALA A 279 6.62 -21.57 14.14
C ALA A 279 7.78 -20.60 14.47
N SER A 280 8.99 -20.94 14.07
CA SER A 280 10.09 -19.98 14.09
C SER A 280 9.94 -18.97 12.95
N PRO A 281 10.28 -17.68 13.16
CA PRO A 281 10.25 -16.69 12.10
C PRO A 281 11.11 -17.08 10.89
N VAL A 282 10.67 -16.66 9.70
CA VAL A 282 11.37 -16.83 8.42
C VAL A 282 11.62 -15.45 7.81
N THR A 283 12.81 -15.23 7.23
CA THR A 283 13.15 -13.99 6.52
C THR A 283 13.08 -14.26 5.01
N PRO A 284 12.04 -13.77 4.29
CA PRO A 284 11.89 -14.03 2.85
C PRO A 284 13.01 -13.45 1.98
N GLY A 285 13.48 -12.27 2.33
CA GLY A 285 14.47 -11.49 1.59
C GLY A 285 15.78 -11.27 2.34
N SER A 286 16.29 -10.05 2.27
CA SER A 286 17.56 -9.65 2.90
C SER A 286 17.38 -9.01 4.29
N GLY A 287 16.17 -9.00 4.85
CA GLY A 287 15.83 -8.39 6.12
C GLY A 287 15.42 -6.90 6.00
N SER A 288 14.95 -6.47 4.83
CA SER A 288 14.25 -5.19 4.68
C SER A 288 12.88 -5.28 5.35
N SER A 289 12.37 -4.16 5.89
CA SER A 289 11.05 -4.11 6.51
C SER A 289 9.98 -4.64 5.56
N LEU A 290 9.15 -5.56 6.02
CA LEU A 290 7.97 -6.01 5.27
C LEU A 290 6.85 -4.98 5.46
N SER A 291 6.19 -4.60 4.37
CA SER A 291 5.14 -3.58 4.34
C SER A 291 3.76 -4.12 4.02
N GLY A 292 3.65 -5.23 3.29
CA GLY A 292 2.37 -5.86 2.95
C GLY A 292 2.44 -7.38 2.99
N VAL A 293 1.32 -8.02 3.34
CA VAL A 293 1.16 -9.48 3.35
C VAL A 293 -0.28 -9.87 3.05
N GLU A 294 -0.46 -10.86 2.18
CA GLU A 294 -1.77 -11.40 1.80
C GLU A 294 -1.73 -12.93 1.75
N LEU A 295 -2.69 -13.58 2.37
CA LEU A 295 -2.97 -15.01 2.26
C LEU A 295 -4.11 -15.23 1.27
N VAL A 296 -3.77 -15.76 0.08
CA VAL A 296 -4.73 -16.02 -0.99
C VAL A 296 -5.55 -17.28 -0.71
N ASP A 297 -4.90 -18.29 -0.13
CA ASP A 297 -5.52 -19.54 0.31
C ASP A 297 -4.69 -20.18 1.45
N ALA A 298 -5.05 -21.38 1.87
CA ALA A 298 -4.38 -22.09 2.97
C ALA A 298 -2.87 -22.35 2.76
N ALA A 299 -2.33 -22.16 1.54
CA ALA A 299 -0.94 -22.43 1.21
C ALA A 299 -0.24 -21.29 0.48
N LEU A 300 -0.96 -20.57 -0.36
CA LEU A 300 -0.44 -19.48 -1.19
C LEU A 300 -0.54 -18.15 -0.44
N ALA A 301 0.59 -17.46 -0.32
CA ALA A 301 0.63 -16.09 0.16
C ALA A 301 1.70 -15.27 -0.57
N TYR A 302 1.56 -13.97 -0.50
CA TYR A 302 2.54 -13.00 -0.96
C TYR A 302 2.91 -12.04 0.17
N CYS A 303 4.13 -11.52 0.14
CA CYS A 303 4.52 -10.36 0.94
C CYS A 303 5.47 -9.47 0.15
N CYS A 304 5.50 -8.18 0.49
CA CYS A 304 6.43 -7.22 -0.09
C CYS A 304 7.26 -6.54 0.99
N ASP A 305 8.42 -6.02 0.60
CA ASP A 305 9.30 -5.25 1.47
C ASP A 305 9.52 -3.82 0.93
N THR A 306 10.02 -2.94 1.79
CA THR A 306 10.29 -1.54 1.48
C THR A 306 11.49 -1.32 0.54
N ASN A 307 12.06 -2.40 -0.05
CA ASN A 307 13.25 -2.35 -0.91
C ASN A 307 13.05 -3.18 -2.19
N ASP A 308 11.89 -3.01 -2.84
CA ASP A 308 11.49 -3.64 -4.11
C ASP A 308 11.33 -5.18 -4.06
N GLY A 309 11.38 -5.78 -2.87
CA GLY A 309 11.21 -7.23 -2.70
C GLY A 309 9.73 -7.63 -2.74
N VAL A 310 9.37 -8.57 -3.61
CA VAL A 310 8.10 -9.29 -3.58
C VAL A 310 8.38 -10.78 -3.49
N PHE A 311 7.71 -11.47 -2.59
CA PHE A 311 7.97 -12.87 -2.26
C PHE A 311 6.68 -13.68 -2.30
N GLU A 312 6.76 -14.89 -2.83
CA GLU A 312 5.67 -15.86 -2.87
C GLU A 312 5.99 -17.04 -1.95
N THR A 313 5.02 -17.52 -1.23
CA THR A 313 5.04 -18.84 -0.57
C THR A 313 3.91 -19.71 -1.11
N THR A 314 4.16 -21.00 -1.27
CA THR A 314 3.17 -22.02 -1.64
C THR A 314 3.09 -23.13 -0.58
N ASP A 315 3.64 -22.88 0.58
CA ASP A 315 3.67 -23.80 1.72
C ASP A 315 3.21 -23.12 3.04
N ALA A 316 2.32 -22.14 2.90
CA ALA A 316 1.74 -21.39 4.01
C ALA A 316 2.79 -20.65 4.85
N GLY A 317 3.74 -19.98 4.23
CA GLY A 317 4.74 -19.17 4.93
C GLY A 317 5.91 -19.94 5.54
N ARG A 318 6.08 -21.23 5.22
CA ARG A 318 7.23 -22.01 5.70
C ARG A 318 8.51 -21.69 4.92
N SER A 319 8.38 -21.36 3.66
CA SER A 319 9.46 -20.88 2.80
C SER A 319 8.95 -19.91 1.75
N PHE A 320 9.81 -19.03 1.26
CA PHE A 320 9.47 -18.01 0.28
C PHE A 320 10.40 -18.07 -0.93
N ALA A 321 9.84 -17.78 -2.10
CA ALA A 321 10.58 -17.58 -3.34
C ALA A 321 10.46 -16.12 -3.76
N VAL A 322 11.55 -15.54 -4.29
CA VAL A 322 11.55 -14.19 -4.82
C VAL A 322 10.75 -14.14 -6.11
N VAL A 323 9.75 -13.29 -6.19
CA VAL A 323 9.00 -12.95 -7.41
C VAL A 323 9.67 -11.75 -8.10
N GLY A 324 10.21 -10.84 -7.30
CA GLY A 324 11.01 -9.70 -7.72
C GLY A 324 10.18 -8.59 -8.37
N LEU A 325 10.47 -7.35 -8.01
CA LEU A 325 9.99 -6.16 -8.70
C LEU A 325 11.21 -5.23 -8.86
N ASP A 326 11.97 -5.43 -9.95
CA ASP A 326 13.18 -4.63 -10.19
C ASP A 326 12.81 -3.22 -10.69
N GLY A 327 13.18 -2.21 -9.92
CA GLY A 327 13.11 -0.81 -10.34
C GLY A 327 11.75 -0.15 -10.12
N ALA A 328 11.06 -0.49 -9.04
CA ALA A 328 10.02 0.36 -8.51
C ALA A 328 10.60 1.76 -8.24
N GLY A 329 9.87 2.80 -8.62
CA GLY A 329 10.32 4.19 -8.43
C GLY A 329 10.14 4.66 -6.99
N GLY A 330 9.18 4.06 -6.27
CA GLY A 330 8.78 4.34 -4.90
C GLY A 330 9.04 3.18 -3.95
N THR A 331 8.73 3.38 -2.68
CA THR A 331 8.73 2.34 -1.65
C THR A 331 7.42 1.56 -1.74
N LEU A 332 7.48 0.24 -1.72
CA LEU A 332 6.26 -0.58 -1.70
C LEU A 332 5.55 -0.43 -0.35
N THR A 333 4.26 -0.17 -0.38
CA THR A 333 3.44 0.11 0.80
C THR A 333 2.54 -1.05 1.20
N ASP A 334 1.90 -1.68 0.21
CA ASP A 334 0.97 -2.78 0.45
C ASP A 334 0.81 -3.66 -0.80
N LEU A 335 0.20 -4.83 -0.66
CA LEU A 335 -0.08 -5.74 -1.77
C LEU A 335 -1.42 -6.47 -1.62
N ALA A 336 -1.99 -6.85 -2.77
CA ALA A 336 -3.17 -7.69 -2.84
C ALA A 336 -3.04 -8.71 -3.96
N ALA A 337 -3.50 -9.94 -3.73
CA ALA A 337 -3.47 -11.02 -4.70
C ALA A 337 -4.79 -11.80 -4.69
N SER A 338 -5.21 -12.34 -5.83
CA SER A 338 -6.43 -13.14 -5.92
C SER A 338 -6.17 -14.59 -6.27
N GLU A 339 -5.06 -14.85 -6.94
CA GLU A 339 -4.62 -16.19 -7.31
C GLU A 339 -3.10 -16.19 -7.53
N ARG A 340 -2.57 -17.36 -7.82
CA ARG A 340 -1.15 -17.48 -8.14
C ARG A 340 -0.82 -16.76 -9.45
N ASP A 341 0.33 -16.08 -9.47
CA ASP A 341 0.81 -15.33 -10.62
C ASP A 341 -0.07 -14.09 -10.97
N ASP A 342 -0.92 -13.63 -10.03
CA ASP A 342 -1.73 -12.41 -10.17
C ASP A 342 -1.70 -11.60 -8.88
N CYS A 343 -0.79 -10.63 -8.82
CA CYS A 343 -0.54 -9.78 -7.66
C CYS A 343 -0.50 -8.29 -8.05
N LEU A 344 -1.04 -7.45 -7.20
CA LEU A 344 -0.94 -6.00 -7.26
C LEU A 344 -0.12 -5.50 -6.07
N VAL A 345 0.74 -4.53 -6.30
CA VAL A 345 1.55 -3.89 -5.25
C VAL A 345 1.42 -2.38 -5.38
N ALA A 346 1.03 -1.72 -4.30
CA ALA A 346 0.97 -0.27 -4.20
C ALA A 346 2.33 0.30 -3.77
N ALA A 347 2.62 1.55 -4.17
CA ALA A 347 3.86 2.24 -3.83
C ALA A 347 3.62 3.71 -3.46
N ASP A 348 4.55 4.27 -2.66
CA ASP A 348 4.49 5.64 -2.13
C ASP A 348 4.68 6.74 -3.20
N ASP A 349 4.96 6.36 -4.44
CA ASP A 349 5.05 7.28 -5.58
C ASP A 349 3.78 7.31 -6.46
N GLY A 350 2.68 6.72 -5.99
CA GLY A 350 1.39 6.72 -6.68
C GLY A 350 1.26 5.70 -7.81
N VAL A 351 2.10 4.67 -7.79
CA VAL A 351 2.10 3.58 -8.79
C VAL A 351 1.55 2.30 -8.21
N VAL A 352 0.67 1.64 -8.93
CA VAL A 352 0.30 0.24 -8.72
C VAL A 352 1.06 -0.63 -9.71
N HIS A 353 1.84 -1.57 -9.22
CA HIS A 353 2.55 -2.55 -10.02
C HIS A 353 1.72 -3.82 -10.12
N ARG A 354 1.41 -4.26 -11.35
CA ARG A 354 0.67 -5.50 -11.62
C ARG A 354 1.61 -6.59 -12.09
N TYR A 355 1.54 -7.76 -11.48
CA TYR A 355 2.22 -8.99 -11.89
C TYR A 355 1.28 -9.93 -12.63
N ASP A 356 1.69 -10.46 -13.77
CA ASP A 356 0.93 -11.39 -14.62
C ASP A 356 1.55 -12.81 -14.68
N GLY A 357 2.37 -13.13 -13.69
CA GLY A 357 3.13 -14.40 -13.65
C GLY A 357 4.43 -14.39 -14.44
N ARG A 358 4.76 -13.26 -15.12
CA ARG A 358 5.98 -13.14 -15.95
C ARG A 358 6.59 -11.76 -15.89
N THR A 359 5.76 -10.73 -15.93
CA THR A 359 6.18 -9.34 -16.06
C THR A 359 5.42 -8.47 -15.07
N TRP A 360 6.11 -7.44 -14.60
CA TRP A 360 5.53 -6.37 -13.84
C TRP A 360 5.16 -5.21 -14.77
N THR A 361 3.94 -4.71 -14.67
CA THR A 361 3.44 -3.56 -15.43
C THR A 361 3.05 -2.46 -14.46
N PRO A 362 3.69 -1.28 -14.51
CA PRO A 362 3.33 -0.17 -13.65
C PRO A 362 2.15 0.62 -14.20
N ASP A 363 1.17 0.94 -13.35
CA ASP A 363 0.06 1.84 -13.59
C ASP A 363 0.20 3.04 -12.65
N ARG A 364 0.55 4.23 -13.17
CA ARG A 364 0.60 5.45 -12.37
C ARG A 364 -0.79 6.04 -12.24
N LEU A 365 -1.31 6.07 -11.02
CA LEU A 365 -2.65 6.55 -10.70
C LEU A 365 -2.65 7.99 -10.18
N PHE A 366 -1.60 8.35 -9.46
CA PHE A 366 -1.51 9.57 -8.68
C PHE A 366 -0.06 10.08 -8.62
N ASP A 367 0.16 11.27 -8.06
CA ASP A 367 1.50 11.84 -7.85
C ASP A 367 1.93 11.77 -6.37
N ASP A 368 1.00 11.32 -5.47
CA ASP A 368 1.21 11.17 -4.05
C ASP A 368 1.13 9.69 -3.63
N GLU A 369 1.35 9.39 -2.36
CA GLU A 369 1.41 8.06 -1.78
C GLU A 369 0.11 7.26 -1.94
N LEU A 370 0.23 5.98 -2.29
CA LEU A 370 -0.80 4.97 -2.12
C LEU A 370 -0.46 4.17 -0.86
N THR A 371 -1.38 4.11 0.09
CA THR A 371 -1.17 3.54 1.42
C THR A 371 -1.67 2.11 1.55
N GLY A 372 -2.79 1.78 0.91
CA GLY A 372 -3.39 0.46 0.94
C GLY A 372 -3.95 0.01 -0.41
N ILE A 373 -4.02 -1.30 -0.62
CA ILE A 373 -4.61 -1.92 -1.82
C ILE A 373 -5.35 -3.20 -1.46
N ALA A 374 -6.51 -3.43 -2.06
CA ALA A 374 -7.30 -4.65 -1.85
C ALA A 374 -7.91 -5.18 -3.15
N ARG A 375 -8.27 -6.46 -3.15
CA ARG A 375 -8.93 -7.13 -4.29
C ARG A 375 -10.08 -8.01 -3.84
N ASP A 376 -11.10 -8.09 -4.71
CA ASP A 376 -12.20 -9.06 -4.62
C ASP A 376 -12.41 -9.65 -6.03
N GLY A 377 -11.72 -10.73 -6.33
CA GLY A 377 -11.64 -11.30 -7.68
C GLY A 377 -10.99 -10.34 -8.68
N GLU A 378 -11.72 -9.93 -9.70
CA GLU A 378 -11.24 -8.99 -10.73
C GLU A 378 -11.30 -7.51 -10.28
N TYR A 379 -12.16 -7.19 -9.32
CA TYR A 379 -12.26 -5.85 -8.75
C TYR A 379 -11.02 -5.53 -7.90
N ALA A 380 -10.50 -4.34 -8.07
CA ALA A 380 -9.39 -3.83 -7.29
C ALA A 380 -9.68 -2.40 -6.80
N VAL A 381 -9.20 -2.08 -5.61
CA VAL A 381 -9.32 -0.77 -4.97
C VAL A 381 -8.02 -0.44 -4.26
N THR A 382 -7.60 0.83 -4.32
CA THR A 382 -6.45 1.37 -3.59
C THR A 382 -6.79 2.73 -3.05
N CYS A 383 -6.12 3.16 -2.01
CA CYS A 383 -6.38 4.44 -1.35
C CYS A 383 -5.08 5.21 -1.09
N GLY A 384 -5.22 6.48 -0.75
CA GLY A 384 -4.15 7.40 -0.39
C GLY A 384 -4.70 8.77 -0.04
N GLU A 385 -3.88 9.80 -0.08
CA GLU A 385 -4.28 11.16 0.26
C GLU A 385 -5.38 11.67 -0.69
N ASP A 386 -6.49 12.17 -0.13
CA ASP A 386 -7.65 12.77 -0.82
C ASP A 386 -8.46 11.83 -1.74
N ALA A 387 -8.11 10.53 -1.89
CA ALA A 387 -8.77 9.71 -2.89
C ALA A 387 -8.76 8.20 -2.63
N VAL A 388 -9.78 7.56 -3.19
CA VAL A 388 -9.84 6.12 -3.44
C VAL A 388 -9.87 5.91 -4.95
N PHE A 389 -9.12 4.93 -5.44
CA PHE A 389 -9.11 4.52 -6.86
C PHE A 389 -9.65 3.12 -6.96
N GLU A 390 -10.54 2.90 -7.91
CA GLU A 390 -11.17 1.60 -8.13
C GLU A 390 -11.18 1.20 -9.60
N ARG A 391 -11.10 -0.10 -9.88
CA ARG A 391 -11.35 -0.66 -11.21
C ARG A 391 -12.14 -1.96 -11.12
N SER A 392 -13.09 -2.15 -12.03
CA SER A 392 -14.00 -3.30 -11.99
C SER A 392 -13.41 -4.57 -12.58
N VAL A 393 -12.48 -4.46 -13.52
CA VAL A 393 -11.79 -5.58 -14.18
C VAL A 393 -10.34 -5.19 -14.50
N PRO A 394 -9.41 -6.15 -14.63
CA PRO A 394 -7.97 -5.89 -14.76
C PRO A 394 -7.54 -4.96 -15.89
N ASP A 395 -8.30 -4.93 -17.00
CA ASP A 395 -7.99 -4.12 -18.18
C ASP A 395 -8.81 -2.81 -18.25
N ALA A 396 -9.64 -2.52 -17.25
CA ALA A 396 -10.35 -1.24 -17.15
C ALA A 396 -9.43 -0.13 -16.62
N ASP A 397 -9.75 1.11 -17.02
CA ASP A 397 -9.11 2.28 -16.43
C ASP A 397 -9.49 2.40 -14.94
N TRP A 398 -8.56 2.91 -14.13
CA TRP A 398 -8.82 3.22 -12.74
C TRP A 398 -9.71 4.47 -12.64
N GLU A 399 -10.79 4.37 -11.87
CA GLU A 399 -11.69 5.47 -11.56
C GLU A 399 -11.33 6.11 -10.22
N ARG A 400 -10.99 7.40 -10.24
CA ARG A 400 -10.69 8.16 -9.01
C ARG A 400 -11.97 8.68 -8.37
N ARG A 401 -12.08 8.49 -7.05
CA ARG A 401 -13.10 9.10 -6.17
C ARG A 401 -12.41 10.02 -5.18
N THR A 402 -12.69 11.30 -5.24
CA THR A 402 -12.02 12.31 -4.41
C THR A 402 -12.83 12.61 -3.16
N PHE A 403 -12.15 12.70 -2.03
CA PHE A 403 -12.67 13.08 -0.72
C PHE A 403 -11.77 14.19 -0.18
N GLU A 404 -12.18 15.45 -0.40
CA GLU A 404 -11.35 16.61 -0.04
C GLU A 404 -11.07 16.65 1.46
N ASN A 405 -9.81 16.72 1.83
CA ASN A 405 -9.25 16.77 3.19
C ASN A 405 -9.38 15.47 4.00
N ASP A 406 -9.57 14.34 3.37
CA ASP A 406 -9.49 13.03 4.03
C ASP A 406 -8.22 12.33 3.55
N ALA A 407 -7.41 11.78 4.46
CA ALA A 407 -6.30 10.89 4.15
C ALA A 407 -6.71 9.47 4.55
N PHE A 408 -6.51 8.52 3.62
CA PHE A 408 -6.84 7.12 3.85
C PHE A 408 -5.57 6.32 4.05
N GLU A 409 -5.57 5.43 5.05
CA GLU A 409 -4.44 4.58 5.39
C GLU A 409 -4.68 3.12 4.99
N GLY A 410 -5.92 2.64 5.10
CA GLY A 410 -6.27 1.26 4.80
C GLY A 410 -7.54 1.10 3.97
N VAL A 411 -7.60 0.04 3.17
CA VAL A 411 -8.77 -0.32 2.35
C VAL A 411 -8.94 -1.82 2.28
N ASP A 412 -10.19 -2.28 2.25
CA ASP A 412 -10.53 -3.69 2.00
C ASP A 412 -11.76 -3.82 1.09
N SER A 413 -11.85 -4.96 0.40
CA SER A 413 -12.97 -5.28 -0.49
C SER A 413 -13.37 -6.75 -0.39
N ARG A 414 -14.68 -7.01 -0.25
CA ARG A 414 -15.25 -8.35 -0.12
C ARG A 414 -16.70 -8.38 -0.55
N GLY A 415 -17.10 -9.38 -1.35
CA GLY A 415 -18.50 -9.59 -1.76
C GLY A 415 -19.09 -8.41 -2.51
N GLY A 416 -18.26 -7.67 -3.25
CA GLY A 416 -18.65 -6.47 -3.99
C GLY A 416 -18.91 -5.24 -3.11
N ARG A 417 -18.53 -5.27 -1.84
CA ARG A 417 -18.44 -4.12 -0.94
C ARG A 417 -16.98 -3.69 -0.84
N ALA A 418 -16.74 -2.40 -0.65
CA ALA A 418 -15.42 -1.87 -0.33
C ALA A 418 -15.53 -0.82 0.79
N VAL A 419 -14.51 -0.74 1.64
CA VAL A 419 -14.40 0.21 2.74
C VAL A 419 -12.97 0.73 2.78
N ALA A 420 -12.81 2.05 2.93
CA ALA A 420 -11.52 2.67 3.23
C ALA A 420 -11.63 3.48 4.52
N VAL A 421 -10.54 3.51 5.29
CA VAL A 421 -10.42 4.17 6.59
C VAL A 421 -9.16 5.01 6.64
N GLY A 422 -9.10 6.00 7.53
CA GLY A 422 -7.91 6.86 7.64
C GLY A 422 -7.95 7.86 8.79
N GLU A 423 -7.24 8.98 8.61
CA GLU A 423 -7.02 10.02 9.62
C GLU A 423 -8.34 10.56 10.21
N ASP A 424 -8.29 11.02 11.48
CA ASP A 424 -9.44 11.58 12.20
C ASP A 424 -10.70 10.66 12.24
N GLY A 425 -10.50 9.34 12.18
CA GLY A 425 -11.58 8.34 12.23
C GLY A 425 -12.47 8.33 10.99
N VAL A 426 -11.98 8.81 9.84
CA VAL A 426 -12.73 8.80 8.59
C VAL A 426 -13.00 7.38 8.10
N VAL A 427 -14.22 7.15 7.63
CA VAL A 427 -14.63 5.90 6.98
C VAL A 427 -15.41 6.24 5.72
N VAL A 428 -15.07 5.63 4.61
CA VAL A 428 -15.87 5.66 3.39
C VAL A 428 -16.20 4.24 2.95
N SER A 429 -17.39 4.03 2.45
CA SER A 429 -17.85 2.71 2.01
C SER A 429 -18.69 2.78 0.74
N ARG A 430 -18.68 1.68 -0.01
CA ARG A 430 -19.43 1.55 -1.24
C ARG A 430 -20.19 0.24 -1.30
#